data_45717e5fec13a2f3a8c80fee7cb5fc79
#
_entry.id   45717e5fec13a2f3a8c80fee7cb5fc79
#
_cell.length_a   1.000
_cell.length_b   1.000
_cell.length_c   1.000
_cell.angle_alpha   90.00
_cell.angle_beta   90.00
_cell.angle_gamma   90.00
#
_symmetry.space_group_name_H-M   'P 1'
#
loop_
_entity.id
_entity.type
_entity.pdbx_description
1 polymer ?
#
loop_
_entity_poly.entity_id
_entity_poly.type
_entity_poly.pdbx_seq_one_letter_code
_entity_poly.pdbx_strand_id
1 'polypeptide(L)'
;MEKFEYYIKELHPSDFFDSEIDIIKALKNNNDKIDIKPKGDKLLIKGENKDILDLCGILDSIIYFLKNNDNLNKSNLNQIIQGKGDDLLKDKNGRVILFGTNKKKIKAHTLNQIKILEAFKNNDMVFAIGPAGTGKTYTGVAIAVRALKNKEVKRIILTRPAVEAGE
;
A
#
# COMPACT_ATOMS: atom_id res chain seq x y z
N MET A 1 20.37 -26.13 5.35
CA MET A 1 19.42 -25.14 5.89
C MET A 1 20.14 -24.27 6.90
N GLU A 2 20.26 -23.01 6.60
CA GLU A 2 20.88 -22.03 7.48
C GLU A 2 19.86 -21.45 8.45
N LYS A 3 20.36 -20.91 9.59
CA LYS A 3 19.54 -20.21 10.58
C LYS A 3 19.96 -18.74 10.55
N PHE A 4 19.00 -17.84 10.42
CA PHE A 4 19.21 -16.41 10.40
C PHE A 4 18.30 -15.73 11.42
N GLU A 5 18.81 -14.71 12.11
CA GLU A 5 18.02 -13.87 13.02
C GLU A 5 17.82 -12.49 12.35
N TYR A 6 16.58 -12.16 12.06
CA TYR A 6 16.20 -10.87 11.52
C TYR A 6 15.59 -10.00 12.62
N TYR A 7 16.21 -8.87 12.92
CA TYR A 7 15.76 -7.94 13.96
C TYR A 7 14.84 -6.89 13.36
N ILE A 8 13.66 -6.72 13.99
CA ILE A 8 12.71 -5.66 13.62
C ILE A 8 13.23 -4.36 14.24
N LYS A 9 14.08 -3.66 13.48
CA LYS A 9 14.65 -2.38 13.90
C LYS A 9 13.72 -1.24 13.46
N GLU A 10 13.68 -0.17 14.28
CA GLU A 10 13.02 1.09 13.92
C GLU A 10 11.48 1.07 13.86
N LEU A 11 10.84 -0.02 14.27
CA LEU A 11 9.41 -0.17 14.43
C LEU A 11 9.13 -0.82 15.79
N HIS A 12 8.07 -0.42 16.49
CA HIS A 12 7.69 -1.13 17.70
C HIS A 12 7.20 -2.54 17.31
N PRO A 13 7.65 -3.61 17.97
CA PRO A 13 7.27 -4.98 17.60
C PRO A 13 5.75 -5.19 17.48
N SER A 14 4.93 -4.54 18.32
CA SER A 14 3.48 -4.60 18.22
C SER A 14 2.94 -4.12 16.88
N ASP A 15 3.53 -3.08 16.28
CA ASP A 15 3.06 -2.55 15.00
C ASP A 15 3.25 -3.55 13.85
N PHE A 16 4.19 -4.48 14.03
CA PHE A 16 4.44 -5.56 13.08
C PHE A 16 3.62 -6.81 13.38
N PHE A 17 3.53 -7.22 14.67
CA PHE A 17 2.92 -8.49 15.07
C PHE A 17 1.41 -8.38 15.35
N ASP A 18 0.94 -7.23 15.86
CA ASP A 18 -0.47 -6.99 16.22
C ASP A 18 -1.24 -6.30 15.10
N SER A 19 -0.66 -6.27 13.89
CA SER A 19 -1.36 -5.75 12.71
C SER A 19 -2.62 -6.58 12.45
N GLU A 20 -3.70 -5.94 11.96
CA GLU A 20 -4.96 -6.61 11.55
C GLU A 20 -4.73 -7.74 10.53
N ILE A 21 -3.53 -7.81 9.95
CA ILE A 21 -3.12 -8.80 8.96
C ILE A 21 -1.97 -9.62 9.53
N ASP A 22 -2.14 -10.93 9.55
CA ASP A 22 -1.07 -11.86 9.90
C ASP A 22 0.01 -11.89 8.80
N ILE A 23 0.99 -10.98 8.95
CA ILE A 23 2.13 -10.81 8.03
C ILE A 23 2.92 -12.12 7.92
N ILE A 24 3.14 -12.82 9.04
CA ILE A 24 3.93 -14.06 9.08
C ILE A 24 3.23 -15.15 8.29
N LYS A 25 1.92 -15.29 8.45
CA LYS A 25 1.13 -16.25 7.69
C LYS A 25 1.15 -15.96 6.20
N ALA A 26 1.06 -14.69 5.80
CA ALA A 26 1.14 -14.29 4.40
C ALA A 26 2.52 -14.61 3.80
N LEU A 27 3.61 -14.37 4.53
CA LEU A 27 4.97 -14.71 4.11
C LEU A 27 5.18 -16.22 3.97
N LYS A 28 4.69 -17.03 4.93
CA LYS A 28 4.75 -18.50 4.85
C LYS A 28 3.98 -19.06 3.66
N ASN A 29 2.79 -18.53 3.40
CA ASN A 29 1.98 -18.98 2.27
C ASN A 29 2.61 -18.66 0.90
N ASN A 30 3.52 -17.69 0.85
CA ASN A 30 4.20 -17.31 -0.39
C ASN A 30 5.49 -18.09 -0.65
N ASN A 31 6.08 -18.70 0.38
CA ASN A 31 7.33 -19.45 0.23
C ASN A 31 7.39 -20.62 1.25
N ASP A 32 7.04 -21.82 0.78
CA ASP A 32 7.03 -23.06 1.59
C ASP A 32 8.43 -23.55 1.97
N LYS A 33 9.50 -22.99 1.37
CA LYS A 33 10.88 -23.40 1.63
C LYS A 33 11.49 -22.73 2.85
N ILE A 34 10.78 -21.78 3.46
CA ILE A 34 11.27 -20.98 4.58
C ILE A 34 10.40 -21.23 5.81
N ASP A 35 11.03 -21.56 6.93
CA ASP A 35 10.37 -21.56 8.25
C ASP A 35 10.65 -20.24 8.96
N ILE A 36 9.61 -19.53 9.35
CA ILE A 36 9.68 -18.23 10.04
C ILE A 36 9.01 -18.37 11.41
N LYS A 37 9.72 -18.04 12.48
CA LYS A 37 9.18 -18.06 13.84
C LYS A 37 9.43 -16.72 14.53
N PRO A 38 8.41 -16.06 15.06
CA PRO A 38 8.59 -14.85 15.86
C PRO A 38 9.23 -15.20 17.20
N LYS A 39 10.14 -14.32 17.69
CA LYS A 39 10.76 -14.44 19.01
C LYS A 39 11.11 -13.04 19.55
N GLY A 40 10.20 -12.48 20.33
CA GLY A 40 10.36 -11.11 20.86
C GLY A 40 10.40 -10.06 19.74
N ASP A 41 11.50 -9.33 19.65
CA ASP A 41 11.74 -8.27 18.65
C ASP A 41 12.38 -8.76 17.35
N LYS A 42 12.50 -10.08 17.17
CA LYS A 42 13.15 -10.70 16.02
C LYS A 42 12.37 -11.86 15.41
N LEU A 43 12.69 -12.16 14.16
CA LEU A 43 12.23 -13.34 13.45
C LEU A 43 13.39 -14.34 13.33
N LEU A 44 13.13 -15.58 13.71
CA LEU A 44 14.03 -16.71 13.45
C LEU A 44 13.65 -17.30 12.09
N ILE A 45 14.57 -17.23 11.14
CA ILE A 45 14.35 -17.67 9.75
C ILE A 45 15.24 -18.88 9.50
N LYS A 46 14.68 -19.94 8.90
CA LYS A 46 15.42 -21.13 8.46
C LYS A 46 15.10 -21.38 7.00
N GLY A 47 16.14 -21.58 6.18
CA GLY A 47 15.99 -21.79 4.75
C GLY A 47 17.33 -21.92 4.04
N GLU A 48 17.33 -21.84 2.72
CA GLU A 48 18.53 -21.66 1.92
C GLU A 48 18.95 -20.19 1.92
N ASN A 49 20.26 -19.92 1.78
CA ASN A 49 20.80 -18.55 1.89
C ASN A 49 20.13 -17.58 0.92
N LYS A 50 19.89 -18.01 -0.31
CA LYS A 50 19.20 -17.19 -1.33
C LYS A 50 17.78 -16.81 -0.90
N ASP A 51 17.00 -17.79 -0.45
CA ASP A 51 15.62 -17.57 -0.03
C ASP A 51 15.55 -16.66 1.21
N ILE A 52 16.51 -16.81 2.13
CA ILE A 52 16.64 -15.94 3.32
C ILE A 52 16.92 -14.49 2.90
N LEU A 53 17.83 -14.26 1.96
CA LEU A 53 18.15 -12.91 1.47
C LEU A 53 16.95 -12.26 0.78
N ASP A 54 16.24 -13.00 -0.07
CA ASP A 54 15.04 -12.52 -0.75
C ASP A 54 13.94 -12.16 0.29
N LEU A 55 13.77 -13.00 1.31
CA LEU A 55 12.83 -12.72 2.39
C LEU A 55 13.23 -11.48 3.20
N CYS A 56 14.52 -11.29 3.49
CA CYS A 56 14.99 -10.09 4.19
C CYS A 56 14.65 -8.82 3.41
N GLY A 57 14.82 -8.80 2.09
CA GLY A 57 14.42 -7.69 1.24
C GLY A 57 12.91 -7.39 1.29
N ILE A 58 12.08 -8.44 1.34
CA ILE A 58 10.63 -8.31 1.52
C ILE A 58 10.30 -7.73 2.91
N LEU A 59 10.95 -8.23 3.97
CA LEU A 59 10.77 -7.74 5.34
C LEU A 59 11.16 -6.26 5.48
N ASP A 60 12.30 -5.87 4.91
CA ASP A 60 12.74 -4.47 4.88
C ASP A 60 11.69 -3.58 4.19
N SER A 61 11.12 -4.05 3.09
CA SER A 61 10.07 -3.36 2.36
C SER A 61 8.79 -3.21 3.17
N ILE A 62 8.38 -4.25 3.90
CA ILE A 62 7.21 -4.23 4.79
C ILE A 62 7.44 -3.25 5.95
N ILE A 63 8.61 -3.30 6.60
CA ILE A 63 8.97 -2.40 7.70
C ILE A 63 8.99 -0.95 7.22
N TYR A 64 9.61 -0.70 6.07
CA TYR A 64 9.62 0.63 5.46
C TYR A 64 8.20 1.12 5.17
N PHE A 65 7.31 0.24 4.68
CA PHE A 65 5.91 0.58 4.42
C PHE A 65 5.17 0.94 5.72
N LEU A 66 5.28 0.10 6.76
CA LEU A 66 4.64 0.33 8.07
C LEU A 66 5.11 1.63 8.73
N LYS A 67 6.41 1.94 8.65
CA LYS A 67 6.96 3.22 9.14
C LYS A 67 6.36 4.45 8.48
N ASN A 68 6.00 4.32 7.23
CA ASN A 68 5.63 5.45 6.38
C ASN A 68 4.13 5.54 6.10
N ASN A 69 3.35 4.53 6.49
CA ASN A 69 1.92 4.44 6.22
C ASN A 69 1.21 3.84 7.42
N ASP A 70 0.08 4.43 7.79
CA ASP A 70 -0.65 4.07 9.01
C ASP A 70 -1.39 2.71 8.92
N ASN A 71 -1.64 2.15 7.71
CA ASN A 71 -2.38 0.89 7.55
C ASN A 71 -1.83 0.03 6.40
N LEU A 72 -1.32 -1.15 6.76
CA LEU A 72 -0.99 -2.21 5.83
C LEU A 72 -2.26 -3.02 5.56
N ASN A 73 -2.74 -3.06 4.32
CA ASN A 73 -3.86 -3.92 3.92
C ASN A 73 -3.36 -5.16 3.15
N LYS A 74 -4.22 -6.20 3.03
CA LYS A 74 -3.86 -7.45 2.34
C LYS A 74 -3.40 -7.23 0.90
N SER A 75 -3.96 -6.27 0.18
CA SER A 75 -3.58 -5.97 -1.19
C SER A 75 -2.15 -5.41 -1.26
N ASN A 76 -1.82 -4.45 -0.40
CA ASN A 76 -0.48 -3.86 -0.34
C ASN A 76 0.56 -4.89 0.09
N LEU A 77 0.25 -5.72 1.11
CA LEU A 77 1.13 -6.79 1.56
C LEU A 77 1.45 -7.76 0.43
N ASN A 78 0.43 -8.25 -0.29
CA ASN A 78 0.63 -9.16 -1.42
C ASN A 78 1.46 -8.54 -2.55
N GLN A 79 1.29 -7.25 -2.83
CA GLN A 79 2.08 -6.55 -3.84
C GLN A 79 3.55 -6.43 -3.43
N ILE A 80 3.83 -6.15 -2.16
CA ILE A 80 5.19 -6.11 -1.61
C ILE A 80 5.83 -7.49 -1.70
N ILE A 81 5.12 -8.55 -1.27
CA ILE A 81 5.59 -9.93 -1.31
C ILE A 81 5.91 -10.38 -2.75
N GLN A 82 5.12 -9.95 -3.74
CA GLN A 82 5.32 -10.28 -5.15
C GLN A 82 6.40 -9.43 -5.85
N GLY A 83 7.14 -8.59 -5.13
CA GLY A 83 8.13 -7.68 -5.72
C GLY A 83 7.52 -6.55 -6.56
N LYS A 84 6.21 -6.34 -6.49
CA LYS A 84 5.48 -5.26 -7.19
C LYS A 84 5.26 -4.06 -6.27
N GLY A 85 5.93 -4.03 -5.13
CA GLY A 85 5.78 -3.00 -4.10
C GLY A 85 6.62 -1.74 -4.33
N ASP A 86 7.53 -1.71 -5.31
CA ASP A 86 8.45 -0.60 -5.54
C ASP A 86 7.74 0.76 -5.64
N ASP A 87 6.61 0.82 -6.35
CA ASP A 87 5.82 2.04 -6.46
C ASP A 87 5.10 2.40 -5.13
N LEU A 88 4.86 1.42 -4.26
CA LEU A 88 4.34 1.64 -2.91
C LEU A 88 5.42 2.20 -1.97
N LEU A 89 6.69 1.96 -2.27
CA LEU A 89 7.83 2.35 -1.44
C LEU A 89 8.43 3.70 -1.86
N LYS A 90 8.26 4.07 -3.11
CA LYS A 90 8.95 5.19 -3.78
C LYS A 90 8.38 6.56 -3.52
N ASP A 91 7.62 6.93 -2.59
CA ASP A 91 7.41 8.35 -2.27
C ASP A 91 6.39 8.65 -1.15
N LYS A 92 6.87 9.25 -0.09
CA LYS A 92 6.01 9.80 0.97
C LYS A 92 5.13 10.95 0.51
N ASN A 93 5.59 11.76 -0.43
CA ASN A 93 4.92 12.98 -0.87
C ASN A 93 3.99 12.75 -2.07
N GLY A 94 4.32 11.82 -2.96
CA GLY A 94 3.52 11.52 -4.16
C GLY A 94 2.15 10.89 -3.88
N ARG A 95 1.97 10.29 -2.70
CA ARG A 95 0.70 9.65 -2.31
C ARG A 95 -0.31 10.59 -1.69
N VAL A 96 0.11 11.74 -1.19
CA VAL A 96 -0.83 12.73 -0.65
C VAL A 96 -1.57 13.37 -1.82
N ILE A 97 -2.87 13.09 -1.90
CA ILE A 97 -3.73 13.67 -2.94
C ILE A 97 -4.07 15.11 -2.55
N LEU A 98 -4.54 15.32 -1.32
CA LEU A 98 -4.85 16.66 -0.82
C LEU A 98 -4.85 16.69 0.72
N PHE A 99 -4.81 17.90 1.27
CA PHE A 99 -5.05 18.15 2.68
C PHE A 99 -6.51 18.55 2.89
N GLY A 100 -7.25 17.74 3.63
CA GLY A 100 -8.63 18.00 4.04
C GLY A 100 -8.72 19.02 5.20
N THR A 101 -9.90 19.11 5.80
CA THR A 101 -10.15 19.87 7.02
C THR A 101 -9.25 19.37 8.15
N ASN A 102 -8.83 20.27 9.04
CA ASN A 102 -7.92 19.96 10.16
C ASN A 102 -6.58 19.35 9.75
N LYS A 103 -6.06 19.71 8.57
CA LYS A 103 -4.79 19.20 8.01
C LYS A 103 -4.74 17.67 7.84
N LYS A 104 -5.87 16.98 7.86
CA LYS A 104 -5.96 15.55 7.61
C LYS A 104 -5.46 15.25 6.19
N LYS A 105 -4.45 14.39 6.07
CA LYS A 105 -3.90 13.99 4.77
C LYS A 105 -4.82 12.96 4.11
N ILE A 106 -5.28 13.25 2.90
CA ILE A 106 -5.99 12.31 2.03
C ILE A 106 -4.94 11.74 1.08
N LYS A 107 -4.72 10.43 1.18
CA LYS A 107 -3.63 9.71 0.48
C LYS A 107 -4.19 8.64 -0.46
N ALA A 108 -3.45 8.30 -1.50
CA ALA A 108 -3.63 7.06 -2.24
C ALA A 108 -3.08 5.89 -1.40
N HIS A 109 -3.91 4.88 -1.16
CA HIS A 109 -3.58 3.73 -0.29
C HIS A 109 -3.18 2.48 -1.07
N THR A 110 -3.45 2.42 -2.36
CA THR A 110 -3.15 1.26 -3.21
C THR A 110 -2.39 1.68 -4.45
N LEU A 111 -1.65 0.74 -5.08
CA LEU A 111 -0.96 0.99 -6.35
C LEU A 111 -1.91 1.49 -7.44
N ASN A 112 -3.10 0.92 -7.52
CA ASN A 112 -4.06 1.34 -8.54
C ASN A 112 -4.56 2.77 -8.32
N GLN A 113 -4.72 3.22 -7.06
CA GLN A 113 -5.03 4.61 -6.74
C GLN A 113 -3.87 5.55 -7.09
N ILE A 114 -2.62 5.10 -6.90
CA ILE A 114 -1.42 5.85 -7.32
C ILE A 114 -1.39 5.97 -8.86
N LYS A 115 -1.65 4.87 -9.58
CA LYS A 115 -1.74 4.88 -11.05
C LYS A 115 -2.80 5.84 -11.57
N ILE A 116 -3.97 5.92 -10.91
CA ILE A 116 -5.00 6.91 -11.25
C ILE A 116 -4.46 8.33 -11.08
N LEU A 117 -3.74 8.58 -9.97
CA LEU A 117 -3.16 9.89 -9.69
C LEU A 117 -2.09 10.30 -10.72
N GLU A 118 -1.27 9.35 -11.16
CA GLU A 118 -0.27 9.57 -12.21
C GLU A 118 -0.90 9.74 -13.59
N ALA A 119 -1.89 8.90 -13.92
CA ALA A 119 -2.63 9.01 -15.16
C ALA A 119 -3.30 10.38 -15.30
N PHE A 120 -3.88 10.91 -14.22
CA PHE A 120 -4.49 12.24 -14.22
C PHE A 120 -3.49 13.37 -14.55
N LYS A 121 -2.22 13.25 -14.17
CA LYS A 121 -1.20 14.27 -14.46
C LYS A 121 -0.84 14.34 -15.94
N ASN A 122 -1.01 13.24 -16.67
CA ASN A 122 -0.45 13.05 -18.01
C ASN A 122 -1.53 12.88 -19.09
N ASN A 123 -2.81 12.88 -18.73
CA ASN A 123 -3.91 12.62 -19.66
C ASN A 123 -5.11 13.53 -19.37
N ASP A 124 -5.81 13.92 -20.42
CA ASP A 124 -7.03 14.73 -20.33
C ASP A 124 -8.25 13.90 -19.91
N MET A 125 -8.22 12.59 -20.14
CA MET A 125 -9.29 11.66 -19.78
C MET A 125 -8.72 10.40 -19.16
N VAL A 126 -9.31 9.96 -18.03
CA VAL A 126 -8.89 8.77 -17.30
C VAL A 126 -10.10 7.90 -16.96
N PHE A 127 -10.02 6.60 -17.29
CA PHE A 127 -11.00 5.60 -16.92
C PHE A 127 -10.50 4.78 -15.74
N ALA A 128 -11.27 4.76 -14.63
CA ALA A 128 -10.98 3.94 -13.45
C ALA A 128 -11.96 2.77 -13.41
N ILE A 129 -11.50 1.57 -13.79
CA ILE A 129 -12.29 0.33 -13.82
C ILE A 129 -11.87 -0.58 -12.68
N GLY A 130 -12.83 -1.26 -12.06
CA GLY A 130 -12.57 -2.24 -11.01
C GLY A 130 -13.79 -2.51 -10.12
N PRO A 131 -13.69 -3.48 -9.17
CA PRO A 131 -14.77 -3.88 -8.29
C PRO A 131 -15.30 -2.76 -7.41
N ALA A 132 -16.51 -2.92 -6.88
CA ALA A 132 -17.07 -2.01 -5.86
C ALA A 132 -16.16 -1.93 -4.60
N GLY A 133 -16.22 -0.85 -3.87
CA GLY A 133 -15.46 -0.67 -2.61
C GLY A 133 -13.96 -0.39 -2.74
N THR A 134 -13.38 -0.37 -3.95
CA THR A 134 -11.93 -0.13 -4.16
C THR A 134 -11.51 1.34 -4.08
N GLY A 135 -12.43 2.26 -3.78
CA GLY A 135 -12.15 3.68 -3.62
C GLY A 135 -11.99 4.48 -4.92
N LYS A 136 -12.46 3.97 -6.07
CA LYS A 136 -12.38 4.67 -7.38
C LYS A 136 -12.97 6.08 -7.33
N THR A 137 -14.23 6.17 -6.94
CA THR A 137 -14.96 7.44 -6.82
C THR A 137 -14.30 8.37 -5.80
N TYR A 138 -13.93 7.84 -4.64
CA TYR A 138 -13.25 8.59 -3.59
C TYR A 138 -11.94 9.22 -4.10
N THR A 139 -11.12 8.42 -4.77
CA THR A 139 -9.84 8.88 -5.34
C THR A 139 -10.07 9.92 -6.44
N GLY A 140 -11.02 9.70 -7.34
CA GLY A 140 -11.37 10.65 -8.40
C GLY A 140 -11.85 12.00 -7.84
N VAL A 141 -12.76 11.98 -6.87
CA VAL A 141 -13.23 13.20 -6.19
C VAL A 141 -12.09 13.92 -5.46
N ALA A 142 -11.22 13.17 -4.77
CA ALA A 142 -10.07 13.77 -4.07
C ALA A 142 -9.11 14.47 -5.05
N ILE A 143 -8.86 13.87 -6.23
CA ILE A 143 -8.05 14.47 -7.29
C ILE A 143 -8.72 15.74 -7.84
N ALA A 144 -10.03 15.68 -8.13
CA ALA A 144 -10.78 16.83 -8.63
C ALA A 144 -10.76 18.00 -7.64
N VAL A 145 -10.95 17.72 -6.33
CA VAL A 145 -10.86 18.75 -5.28
C VAL A 145 -9.46 19.33 -5.17
N ARG A 146 -8.41 18.53 -5.35
CA ARG A 146 -7.03 19.02 -5.41
C ARG A 146 -6.85 20.00 -6.57
N ALA A 147 -7.26 19.60 -7.77
CA ALA A 147 -7.16 20.44 -8.96
C ALA A 147 -7.90 21.79 -8.79
N LEU A 148 -9.09 21.75 -8.16
CA LEU A 148 -9.84 22.96 -7.85
C LEU A 148 -9.11 23.85 -6.82
N LYS A 149 -8.60 23.27 -5.73
CA LYS A 149 -7.81 23.99 -4.72
C LYS A 149 -6.55 24.62 -5.28
N ASN A 150 -5.88 23.91 -6.19
CA ASN A 150 -4.69 24.40 -6.88
C ASN A 150 -5.00 25.38 -8.01
N LYS A 151 -6.29 25.69 -8.26
CA LYS A 151 -6.74 26.55 -9.36
C LYS A 151 -6.37 26.03 -10.77
N GLU A 152 -6.11 24.73 -10.89
CA GLU A 152 -5.89 24.03 -12.16
C GLU A 152 -7.18 23.98 -12.99
N VAL A 153 -8.34 23.95 -12.30
CA VAL A 153 -9.68 23.96 -12.90
C VAL A 153 -10.57 25.01 -12.22
N LYS A 154 -11.54 25.52 -12.95
CA LYS A 154 -12.47 26.57 -12.45
C LYS A 154 -13.64 25.98 -11.66
N ARG A 155 -14.05 24.76 -11.95
CA ARG A 155 -15.21 24.08 -11.32
C ARG A 155 -15.08 22.58 -11.46
N ILE A 156 -15.79 21.85 -10.60
CA ILE A 156 -15.98 20.39 -10.67
C ILE A 156 -17.41 20.13 -11.11
N ILE A 157 -17.59 19.25 -12.07
CA ILE A 157 -18.90 18.75 -12.50
C ILE A 157 -18.95 17.28 -12.13
N LEU A 158 -19.92 16.89 -11.31
CA LEU A 158 -20.20 15.50 -10.96
C LEU A 158 -21.47 15.06 -11.68
N THR A 159 -21.38 13.95 -12.36
CA THR A 159 -22.53 13.32 -13.00
C THR A 159 -22.64 11.87 -12.57
N ARG A 160 -23.85 11.41 -12.32
CA ARG A 160 -24.14 10.02 -11.99
C ARG A 160 -25.45 9.61 -12.67
N PRO A 161 -25.55 8.40 -13.23
CA PRO A 161 -26.80 7.86 -13.74
C PRO A 161 -27.88 7.88 -12.64
N ALA A 162 -29.13 8.14 -13.04
CA ALA A 162 -30.27 8.15 -12.13
C ALA A 162 -30.64 6.74 -11.61
N VAL A 163 -30.29 5.71 -12.39
CA VAL A 163 -30.43 4.28 -12.02
C VAL A 163 -29.07 3.65 -11.86
N GLU A 164 -28.91 2.77 -10.87
CA GLU A 164 -27.67 2.02 -10.69
C GLU A 164 -27.49 1.01 -11.82
N ALA A 165 -26.25 0.88 -12.33
CA ALA A 165 -25.97 -0.12 -13.35
C ALA A 165 -26.07 -1.51 -12.72
N GLY A 166 -27.09 -2.28 -13.09
CA GLY A 166 -27.32 -3.64 -12.59
C GLY A 166 -28.70 -3.87 -11.93
N GLU A 167 -29.58 -2.87 -11.89
CA GLU A 167 -31.02 -3.09 -11.60
C GLU A 167 -31.84 -3.22 -12.90
#